data_b40615433a9ad64deb7ca8a7617ec218
#
_entry.id   b40615433a9ad64deb7ca8a7617ec218
#
_cell.length_a   1.000
_cell.length_b   1.000
_cell.length_c   1.000
_cell.angle_alpha   90.00
_cell.angle_beta   90.00
_cell.angle_gamma   90.00
#
_symmetry.space_group_name_H-M   'P 1'
#
loop_
_entity.id
_entity.type
_entity.pdbx_description
1 polymer ?
#
loop_
_entity_poly.entity_id
_entity_poly.type
_entity_poly.pdbx_seq_one_letter_code
_entity_poly.pdbx_strand_id
1 'polypeptide(L)'
;MLKATLRIGDLENFDPAVKGCSIAIGESYIRPFQHKSLESALVKNSEQWFFVIRERQRVGDEFGTHSIATANAAADQLRQHYQQCMHWPLDFVVIEAARRGPRLRVRAGHIGSLPIYFHVEERTRTVTLSWDFVDFLSSSRAIDAEILAHHLSMRTFYSARQPCMGINLLTAGATLYVERAETSFEYGSLNPFTDELSGREQSNGLLEFANTLQEVVLSRPTGICASAAELSGGMDSASVAIAVGKSVETLTCGGILLGDGNSPRQSDRRARVLSALNCRDHALEMHAHMPAIDLNLDAERRLPLTSEYYLEAFEALWDRFRADGCEIVWSGIGGDELCACSTIEEAPSRSSSSRHLEIAVELAEGLLTKRALDAAHSSFLFSAPLSATVSTFLLASLCHARPLAKRGLWPVRPLGDPRLIDTAAKLPLALRAGKEIFRSYLRNRLACDVFPPGYVKETFALVLPKAIAARADTISSQLSACALADFGLVSRKSVMALLNRVSATHEFSATSALVRFLWAERFVRQLC
;
A
#
# COMPACT_ATOMS: atom_id res chain seq x y z
N MET A 1 3.15 3.99 10.71
CA MET A 1 3.61 5.31 11.15
C MET A 1 4.43 5.27 12.45
N LEU A 2 4.43 4.17 13.22
CA LEU A 2 5.17 4.06 14.49
C LEU A 2 5.67 2.64 14.73
N LYS A 3 6.58 2.49 15.72
CA LYS A 3 6.91 1.24 16.38
C LYS A 3 6.65 1.39 17.88
N ALA A 4 6.10 0.36 18.52
CA ALA A 4 5.82 0.41 19.95
C ALA A 4 5.90 -0.99 20.58
N THR A 5 6.23 -1.01 21.86
CA THR A 5 6.03 -2.17 22.74
C THR A 5 5.30 -1.66 23.97
N LEU A 6 4.12 -2.18 24.23
CA LEU A 6 3.20 -1.70 25.25
C LEU A 6 2.76 -2.87 26.14
N ARG A 7 3.11 -2.83 27.42
CA ARG A 7 2.69 -3.78 28.44
C ARG A 7 1.48 -3.21 29.18
N ILE A 8 0.40 -3.93 29.28
CA ILE A 8 -0.82 -3.45 29.97
C ILE A 8 -0.50 -3.03 31.41
N GLY A 9 0.34 -3.78 32.13
CA GLY A 9 0.76 -3.42 33.50
C GLY A 9 1.51 -2.07 33.59
N ASP A 10 2.29 -1.72 32.58
CA ASP A 10 2.97 -0.41 32.56
C ASP A 10 1.96 0.73 32.38
N LEU A 11 0.95 0.52 31.52
CA LEU A 11 -0.08 1.53 31.23
C LEU A 11 -0.93 1.89 32.47
N GLU A 12 -1.03 0.94 33.41
CA GLU A 12 -1.73 1.13 34.67
C GLU A 12 -0.90 1.92 35.71
N ASN A 13 0.39 1.64 35.76
CA ASN A 13 1.25 2.05 36.86
C ASN A 13 2.11 3.28 36.57
N PHE A 14 2.34 3.61 35.29
CA PHE A 14 3.26 4.68 34.90
C PHE A 14 2.59 5.73 34.01
N ASP A 15 3.03 6.96 34.17
CA ASP A 15 2.66 8.07 33.27
C ASP A 15 3.50 8.05 32.00
N PRO A 16 2.88 8.34 30.83
CA PRO A 16 3.63 8.56 29.63
C PRO A 16 4.49 9.84 29.75
N ALA A 17 5.76 9.71 29.41
CA ALA A 17 6.73 10.79 29.39
C ALA A 17 7.47 10.84 28.06
N VAL A 18 7.57 12.04 27.49
CA VAL A 18 8.37 12.25 26.26
C VAL A 18 9.86 12.19 26.63
N LYS A 19 10.60 11.33 25.95
CA LYS A 19 12.05 11.17 26.03
C LYS A 19 12.67 11.29 24.64
N GLY A 20 13.20 12.46 24.31
CA GLY A 20 13.68 12.77 22.96
C GLY A 20 12.54 12.66 21.92
N CYS A 21 12.69 11.81 20.92
CA CYS A 21 11.70 11.56 19.88
C CYS A 21 10.81 10.32 20.14
N SER A 22 10.71 9.88 21.40
CA SER A 22 9.88 8.73 21.80
C SER A 22 9.11 9.02 23.09
N ILE A 23 8.10 8.19 23.36
CA ILE A 23 7.36 8.17 24.63
C ILE A 23 7.80 6.93 25.40
N ALA A 24 8.11 7.10 26.68
CA ALA A 24 8.40 6.03 27.62
C ALA A 24 7.28 5.92 28.66
N ILE A 25 6.91 4.70 29.02
CA ILE A 25 5.87 4.35 30.01
C ILE A 25 6.36 3.12 30.76
N GLY A 26 7.07 3.31 31.88
CA GLY A 26 7.78 2.20 32.52
C GLY A 26 8.81 1.57 31.57
N GLU A 27 8.66 0.28 31.26
CA GLU A 27 9.48 -0.43 30.27
C GLU A 27 8.87 -0.38 28.85
N SER A 28 7.64 0.12 28.74
CA SER A 28 6.95 0.32 27.47
C SER A 28 7.44 1.56 26.74
N TYR A 29 7.34 1.54 25.40
CA TYR A 29 7.71 2.71 24.60
C TYR A 29 6.84 2.84 23.35
N ILE A 30 6.74 4.08 22.83
CA ILE A 30 6.20 4.42 21.53
C ILE A 30 7.26 5.25 20.78
N ARG A 31 7.63 4.82 19.59
CA ARG A 31 8.57 5.52 18.71
C ARG A 31 7.87 5.89 17.41
N PRO A 32 7.47 7.15 17.22
CA PRO A 32 6.91 7.65 15.96
C PRO A 32 7.94 7.58 14.83
N PHE A 33 7.46 7.35 13.62
CA PHE A 33 8.27 7.48 12.42
C PHE A 33 8.61 8.97 12.21
N GLN A 34 9.89 9.27 12.11
CA GLN A 34 10.38 10.65 11.99
C GLN A 34 10.36 11.07 10.53
N HIS A 35 9.47 12.01 10.19
CA HIS A 35 9.37 12.55 8.84
C HIS A 35 8.75 13.95 8.88
N LYS A 36 9.19 14.87 8.01
CA LYS A 36 8.68 16.26 7.97
C LYS A 36 7.18 16.32 7.61
N SER A 37 6.67 15.37 6.84
CA SER A 37 5.23 15.26 6.54
C SER A 37 4.39 14.80 7.71
N LEU A 38 4.99 14.47 8.86
CA LEU A 38 4.29 13.96 10.02
C LEU A 38 4.41 14.90 11.21
N GLU A 39 3.40 14.87 12.04
CA GLU A 39 3.39 15.48 13.37
C GLU A 39 2.90 14.47 14.40
N SER A 40 3.33 14.63 15.63
CA SER A 40 2.90 13.77 16.73
C SER A 40 2.62 14.55 17.99
N ALA A 41 1.62 14.11 18.76
CA ALA A 41 1.22 14.73 20.00
C ALA A 41 0.84 13.70 21.06
N LEU A 42 1.18 13.99 22.31
CA LEU A 42 0.73 13.28 23.51
C LEU A 42 -0.20 14.22 24.29
N VAL A 43 -1.46 13.82 24.43
CA VAL A 43 -2.46 14.54 25.23
C VAL A 43 -2.84 13.67 26.42
N LYS A 44 -2.76 14.23 27.63
CA LYS A 44 -2.98 13.45 28.86
C LYS A 44 -3.67 14.23 29.97
N ASN A 45 -4.28 13.48 30.90
CA ASN A 45 -4.69 13.92 32.22
C ASN A 45 -4.35 12.85 33.26
N SER A 46 -4.88 12.96 34.48
CA SER A 46 -4.62 12.00 35.58
C SER A 46 -5.19 10.61 35.35
N GLU A 47 -6.19 10.45 34.47
CA GLU A 47 -6.94 9.17 34.30
C GLU A 47 -6.68 8.47 32.97
N GLN A 48 -6.37 9.25 31.93
CA GLN A 48 -6.21 8.72 30.57
C GLN A 48 -5.28 9.58 29.73
N TRP A 49 -4.76 9.00 28.66
CA TRP A 49 -3.95 9.70 27.68
C TRP A 49 -4.18 9.12 26.29
N PHE A 50 -3.89 9.89 25.27
CA PHE A 50 -3.69 9.37 23.94
C PHE A 50 -2.46 9.98 23.27
N PHE A 51 -1.84 9.19 22.43
CA PHE A 51 -0.79 9.59 21.52
C PHE A 51 -1.33 9.52 20.10
N VAL A 52 -1.07 10.55 19.30
CA VAL A 52 -1.40 10.57 17.86
C VAL A 52 -0.14 10.84 17.06
N ILE A 53 0.00 10.12 15.95
CA ILE A 53 0.88 10.46 14.84
C ILE A 53 0.03 10.57 13.58
N ARG A 54 0.18 11.64 12.82
CA ARG A 54 -0.66 11.94 11.67
C ARG A 54 0.09 12.72 10.59
N GLU A 55 -0.38 12.61 9.35
CA GLU A 55 0.09 13.47 8.27
C GLU A 55 -0.22 14.94 8.59
N ARG A 56 0.74 15.83 8.32
CA ARG A 56 0.53 17.26 8.44
C ARG A 56 -0.40 17.78 7.37
N GLN A 57 -1.28 18.68 7.76
CA GLN A 57 -1.96 19.56 6.83
C GLN A 57 -1.05 20.73 6.43
N ARG A 58 -1.33 21.32 5.28
CA ARG A 58 -0.61 22.49 4.76
C ARG A 58 -0.65 23.70 5.70
N VAL A 59 -1.69 23.81 6.50
CA VAL A 59 -1.93 24.95 7.41
C VAL A 59 -1.60 24.53 8.83
N GLY A 60 -0.57 25.08 9.44
CA GLY A 60 -0.21 24.88 10.84
C GLY A 60 1.29 24.70 11.06
N ASP A 61 2.04 25.80 10.98
CA ASP A 61 3.50 25.81 11.14
C ASP A 61 3.98 25.63 12.61
N GLU A 62 3.09 25.38 13.56
CA GLU A 62 3.41 25.51 14.99
C GLU A 62 4.08 24.28 15.63
N PHE A 63 4.14 23.14 14.97
CA PHE A 63 4.76 21.95 15.56
C PHE A 63 6.12 21.65 14.91
N GLY A 64 7.16 21.68 15.73
CA GLY A 64 8.53 21.33 15.31
C GLY A 64 8.56 19.95 14.61
N THR A 65 9.36 19.84 13.55
CA THR A 65 9.39 18.68 12.65
C THR A 65 9.87 17.37 13.30
N HIS A 66 10.42 17.39 14.50
CA HIS A 66 10.99 16.21 15.18
C HIS A 66 10.65 16.15 16.68
N SER A 67 9.73 16.97 17.17
CA SER A 67 9.31 16.96 18.58
C SER A 67 7.91 16.39 18.72
N ILE A 68 7.67 15.68 19.83
CA ILE A 68 6.33 15.25 20.24
C ILE A 68 5.73 16.39 21.04
N ALA A 69 4.66 17.00 20.54
CA ALA A 69 3.91 18.00 21.28
C ALA A 69 3.26 17.36 22.52
N THR A 70 3.28 18.04 23.66
CA THR A 70 2.66 17.52 24.88
C THR A 70 1.64 18.51 25.42
N ALA A 71 0.43 18.05 25.71
CA ALA A 71 -0.61 18.84 26.32
C ALA A 71 -1.21 18.12 27.54
N ASN A 72 -1.36 18.85 28.65
CA ASN A 72 -2.21 18.44 29.75
C ASN A 72 -3.59 19.05 29.55
N ALA A 73 -4.63 18.25 29.55
CA ALA A 73 -5.97 18.68 29.19
C ALA A 73 -7.01 18.20 30.22
N ALA A 74 -8.02 19.02 30.52
CA ALA A 74 -9.19 18.55 31.26
C ALA A 74 -9.93 17.47 30.45
N ALA A 75 -10.78 16.67 31.12
CA ALA A 75 -11.44 15.53 30.47
C ALA A 75 -12.21 15.91 29.20
N ASP A 76 -12.92 17.04 29.20
CA ASP A 76 -13.68 17.49 28.04
C ASP A 76 -12.77 17.98 26.90
N GLN A 77 -11.69 18.67 27.22
CA GLN A 77 -10.68 19.09 26.25
C GLN A 77 -9.96 17.88 25.62
N LEU A 78 -9.63 16.88 26.44
CA LEU A 78 -9.00 15.65 25.94
C LEU A 78 -9.95 14.93 24.98
N ARG A 79 -11.23 14.83 25.29
CA ARG A 79 -12.26 14.27 24.42
C ARG A 79 -12.40 15.05 23.11
N GLN A 80 -12.38 16.39 23.18
CA GLN A 80 -12.44 17.25 22.00
C GLN A 80 -11.22 17.05 21.10
N HIS A 81 -10.00 17.02 21.66
CA HIS A 81 -8.77 16.75 20.91
C HIS A 81 -8.80 15.35 20.25
N TYR A 82 -9.31 14.34 20.98
CA TYR A 82 -9.47 13.01 20.44
C TYR A 82 -10.43 13.00 19.25
N GLN A 83 -11.58 13.66 19.35
CA GLN A 83 -12.55 13.77 18.25
C GLN A 83 -11.95 14.49 17.04
N GLN A 84 -11.16 15.55 17.24
CA GLN A 84 -10.45 16.22 16.16
C GLN A 84 -9.49 15.26 15.41
N CYS A 85 -8.81 14.38 16.15
CA CYS A 85 -7.99 13.35 15.51
C CYS A 85 -8.81 12.35 14.69
N MET A 86 -10.01 11.97 15.17
CA MET A 86 -10.89 11.03 14.45
C MET A 86 -11.47 11.61 13.15
N HIS A 87 -11.60 12.94 13.05
CA HIS A 87 -12.04 13.64 11.85
C HIS A 87 -10.88 14.19 11.01
N TRP A 88 -9.66 13.74 11.28
CA TRP A 88 -8.50 14.20 10.53
C TRP A 88 -8.61 13.78 9.06
N PRO A 89 -8.47 14.70 8.10
CA PRO A 89 -8.72 14.41 6.68
C PRO A 89 -7.58 13.65 5.99
N LEU A 90 -6.44 13.50 6.66
CA LEU A 90 -5.28 12.77 6.18
C LEU A 90 -5.03 11.53 7.04
N ASP A 91 -3.96 10.79 6.77
CA ASP A 91 -3.70 9.56 7.50
C ASP A 91 -3.20 9.79 8.92
N PHE A 92 -3.54 8.87 9.83
CA PHE A 92 -3.17 8.95 11.23
C PHE A 92 -3.13 7.56 11.90
N VAL A 93 -2.45 7.50 13.04
CA VAL A 93 -2.58 6.40 14.01
C VAL A 93 -2.74 7.00 15.40
N VAL A 94 -3.72 6.51 16.15
CA VAL A 94 -3.95 6.91 17.55
C VAL A 94 -3.76 5.71 18.46
N ILE A 95 -3.01 5.91 19.54
CA ILE A 95 -2.90 4.99 20.68
C ILE A 95 -3.51 5.67 21.88
N GLU A 96 -4.52 5.05 22.48
CA GLU A 96 -5.22 5.54 23.66
C GLU A 96 -5.10 4.54 24.79
N ALA A 97 -4.86 5.02 26.00
CA ALA A 97 -4.90 4.19 27.20
C ALA A 97 -5.60 4.90 28.35
N ALA A 98 -6.33 4.12 29.15
CA ALA A 98 -6.96 4.55 30.38
C ALA A 98 -6.38 3.76 31.57
N ARG A 99 -6.17 4.45 32.72
CA ARG A 99 -5.63 3.83 33.94
C ARG A 99 -6.64 2.98 34.68
N ARG A 100 -7.88 3.44 34.74
CA ARG A 100 -8.97 2.70 35.40
C ARG A 100 -9.67 1.80 34.40
N GLY A 101 -9.60 0.48 34.63
CA GLY A 101 -10.01 -0.52 33.68
C GLY A 101 -9.07 -0.46 32.47
N PRO A 102 -7.88 -1.06 32.60
CA PRO A 102 -6.81 -0.86 31.63
C PRO A 102 -7.26 -1.28 30.25
N ARG A 103 -7.42 -0.28 29.41
CA ARG A 103 -7.80 -0.43 28.01
C ARG A 103 -6.73 0.23 27.19
N LEU A 104 -6.12 -0.57 26.36
CA LEU A 104 -5.32 -0.07 25.26
C LEU A 104 -6.19 -0.12 24.00
N ARG A 105 -6.28 1.00 23.32
CA ARG A 105 -6.92 1.10 22.02
C ARG A 105 -5.92 1.62 21.01
N VAL A 106 -5.81 0.94 19.87
CA VAL A 106 -4.98 1.40 18.74
C VAL A 106 -5.86 1.51 17.51
N ARG A 107 -5.92 2.68 16.92
CA ARG A 107 -6.77 2.96 15.75
C ARG A 107 -5.94 3.43 14.56
N ALA A 108 -6.17 2.83 13.40
CA ALA A 108 -5.61 3.27 12.12
C ALA A 108 -6.54 4.24 11.40
N GLY A 109 -5.97 5.19 10.66
CA GLY A 109 -6.69 6.03 9.71
C GLY A 109 -7.20 5.25 8.50
N HIS A 110 -7.95 5.92 7.64
CA HIS A 110 -8.60 5.29 6.49
C HIS A 110 -7.75 5.24 5.22
N ILE A 111 -6.63 5.97 5.15
CA ILE A 111 -5.79 6.08 3.95
C ILE A 111 -4.76 4.93 3.89
N GLY A 112 -4.17 4.56 5.04
CA GLY A 112 -3.22 3.47 5.11
C GLY A 112 -1.89 3.77 4.40
N SER A 113 -1.35 4.98 4.56
CA SER A 113 -0.07 5.40 3.95
C SER A 113 1.10 4.49 4.34
N LEU A 114 1.19 4.14 5.63
CA LEU A 114 2.06 3.09 6.14
C LEU A 114 1.24 2.07 6.94
N PRO A 115 1.51 0.77 6.75
CA PRO A 115 0.83 -0.28 7.51
C PRO A 115 1.19 -0.21 9.00
N ILE A 116 0.34 -0.80 9.84
CA ILE A 116 0.65 -1.13 11.23
C ILE A 116 0.38 -2.61 11.42
N TYR A 117 1.45 -3.36 11.58
CA TYR A 117 1.38 -4.74 12.00
C TYR A 117 1.41 -4.82 13.52
N PHE A 118 0.74 -5.80 14.08
CA PHE A 118 0.73 -6.01 15.52
C PHE A 118 0.79 -7.49 15.91
N HIS A 119 1.32 -7.70 17.10
CA HIS A 119 1.31 -8.97 17.81
C HIS A 119 0.95 -8.74 19.27
N VAL A 120 0.08 -9.57 19.83
CA VAL A 120 -0.27 -9.57 21.24
C VAL A 120 0.26 -10.84 21.88
N GLU A 121 1.20 -10.69 22.81
CA GLU A 121 1.72 -11.78 23.64
C GLU A 121 0.72 -12.03 24.78
N GLU A 122 -0.01 -13.12 24.70
CA GLU A 122 -1.12 -13.42 25.62
C GLU A 122 -0.67 -13.54 27.09
N ARG A 123 0.48 -14.15 27.35
CA ARG A 123 0.97 -14.39 28.72
C ARG A 123 1.37 -13.11 29.43
N THR A 124 2.08 -12.23 28.76
CA THR A 124 2.60 -10.97 29.31
C THR A 124 1.68 -9.79 29.08
N ARG A 125 0.63 -9.98 28.26
CA ARG A 125 -0.25 -8.92 27.77
C ARG A 125 0.55 -7.76 27.20
N THR A 126 1.55 -8.10 26.38
CA THR A 126 2.41 -7.14 25.69
C THR A 126 1.96 -7.01 24.23
N VAL A 127 1.71 -5.79 23.80
CA VAL A 127 1.38 -5.46 22.42
C VAL A 127 2.62 -4.90 21.74
N THR A 128 3.07 -5.55 20.67
CA THR A 128 4.12 -5.04 19.79
C THR A 128 3.50 -4.50 18.52
N LEU A 129 3.84 -3.28 18.14
CA LEU A 129 3.38 -2.61 16.92
C LEU A 129 4.58 -2.24 16.05
N SER A 130 4.48 -2.45 14.74
CA SER A 130 5.47 -1.97 13.78
C SER A 130 4.86 -1.69 12.42
N TRP A 131 5.35 -0.65 11.74
CA TRP A 131 5.07 -0.41 10.33
C TRP A 131 5.88 -1.33 9.40
N ASP A 132 6.92 -1.99 9.88
CA ASP A 132 7.75 -2.93 9.13
C ASP A 132 7.45 -4.38 9.55
N PHE A 133 6.82 -5.14 8.66
CA PHE A 133 6.51 -6.56 8.90
C PHE A 133 7.76 -7.38 9.23
N VAL A 134 8.92 -7.01 8.68
CA VAL A 134 10.18 -7.73 8.88
C VAL A 134 10.66 -7.73 10.34
N ASP A 135 10.24 -6.76 11.15
CA ASP A 135 10.56 -6.75 12.58
C ASP A 135 10.01 -7.98 13.32
N PHE A 136 8.98 -8.62 12.78
CA PHE A 136 8.37 -9.82 13.36
C PHE A 136 8.99 -11.13 12.85
N LEU A 137 9.86 -11.10 11.83
CA LEU A 137 10.50 -12.30 11.25
C LEU A 137 11.74 -12.78 12.03
N SER A 138 12.18 -12.03 13.04
CA SER A 138 13.36 -12.39 13.86
C SER A 138 13.10 -13.54 14.82
N SER A 139 11.84 -13.85 15.12
CA SER A 139 11.41 -14.98 15.94
C SER A 139 10.89 -16.10 15.04
N SER A 140 11.36 -17.33 15.22
CA SER A 140 10.84 -18.53 14.56
C SER A 140 9.32 -18.66 14.79
N ARG A 141 8.52 -18.22 13.83
CA ARG A 141 7.06 -18.24 13.91
C ARG A 141 6.50 -19.27 12.94
N ALA A 142 5.45 -19.93 13.37
CA ALA A 142 4.70 -20.83 12.50
C ALA A 142 4.04 -20.03 11.37
N ILE A 143 4.01 -20.62 10.17
CA ILE A 143 3.29 -20.07 9.03
C ILE A 143 1.79 -20.29 9.18
N ASP A 144 1.00 -19.35 8.65
CA ASP A 144 -0.44 -19.54 8.46
C ASP A 144 -0.68 -20.19 7.08
N ALA A 145 -0.86 -21.52 7.11
CA ALA A 145 -1.00 -22.32 5.90
C ALA A 145 -2.24 -21.95 5.07
N GLU A 146 -3.34 -21.51 5.70
CA GLU A 146 -4.56 -21.08 5.00
C GLU A 146 -4.31 -19.78 4.24
N ILE A 147 -3.70 -18.77 4.89
CA ILE A 147 -3.37 -17.51 4.24
C ILE A 147 -2.40 -17.72 3.08
N LEU A 148 -1.41 -18.60 3.24
CA LEU A 148 -0.50 -18.95 2.14
C LEU A 148 -1.23 -19.69 1.01
N ALA A 149 -2.15 -20.60 1.30
CA ALA A 149 -2.94 -21.29 0.29
C ALA A 149 -3.80 -20.32 -0.52
N HIS A 150 -4.46 -19.36 0.14
CA HIS A 150 -5.20 -18.30 -0.53
C HIS A 150 -4.29 -17.44 -1.42
N HIS A 151 -3.12 -17.05 -0.92
CA HIS A 151 -2.17 -16.29 -1.71
C HIS A 151 -1.70 -17.07 -2.95
N LEU A 152 -1.35 -18.34 -2.79
CA LEU A 152 -0.89 -19.22 -3.84
C LEU A 152 -1.97 -19.47 -4.91
N SER A 153 -3.26 -19.52 -4.54
CA SER A 153 -4.39 -19.62 -5.48
C SER A 153 -4.78 -18.30 -6.15
N MET A 154 -3.91 -17.27 -6.06
CA MET A 154 -4.16 -15.91 -6.58
C MET A 154 -5.32 -15.15 -5.90
N ARG A 155 -5.82 -15.66 -4.79
CA ARG A 155 -6.89 -15.04 -3.99
C ARG A 155 -6.28 -14.25 -2.82
N THR A 156 -5.50 -13.23 -3.12
CA THR A 156 -4.89 -12.39 -2.09
C THR A 156 -5.92 -11.43 -1.52
N PHE A 157 -6.16 -11.52 -0.21
CA PHE A 157 -7.08 -10.65 0.50
C PHE A 157 -6.33 -9.53 1.22
N TYR A 158 -6.96 -8.37 1.31
CA TYR A 158 -6.59 -7.38 2.30
C TYR A 158 -7.21 -7.80 3.63
N SER A 159 -6.40 -8.30 4.54
CA SER A 159 -6.85 -9.01 5.73
C SER A 159 -6.06 -8.60 6.96
N ALA A 160 -6.72 -8.67 8.13
CA ALA A 160 -6.02 -8.58 9.40
C ALA A 160 -5.06 -9.77 9.58
N ARG A 161 -5.45 -11.00 9.21
CA ARG A 161 -4.57 -12.19 9.28
C ARG A 161 -3.41 -12.05 8.29
N GLN A 162 -2.23 -12.40 8.75
CA GLN A 162 -0.99 -12.33 7.98
C GLN A 162 -0.37 -13.73 7.82
N PRO A 163 0.60 -13.93 6.91
CA PRO A 163 1.17 -15.24 6.62
C PRO A 163 1.97 -15.87 7.78
N CYS A 164 2.24 -15.12 8.85
CA CYS A 164 2.83 -15.65 10.09
C CYS A 164 1.77 -15.67 11.19
N MET A 165 1.62 -16.80 11.88
CA MET A 165 0.66 -16.96 12.97
C MET A 165 0.90 -15.95 14.10
N GLY A 166 -0.20 -15.36 14.59
CA GLY A 166 -0.17 -14.38 15.69
C GLY A 166 0.30 -12.98 15.29
N ILE A 167 0.69 -12.76 14.01
CA ILE A 167 0.92 -11.41 13.48
C ILE A 167 -0.32 -10.99 12.72
N ASN A 168 -0.77 -9.77 12.98
CA ASN A 168 -1.94 -9.21 12.33
C ASN A 168 -1.61 -7.83 11.74
N LEU A 169 -2.37 -7.44 10.73
CA LEU A 169 -2.40 -6.10 10.16
C LEU A 169 -3.57 -5.32 10.78
N LEU A 170 -3.30 -4.16 11.32
CA LEU A 170 -4.34 -3.20 11.64
C LEU A 170 -4.81 -2.57 10.33
N THR A 171 -5.90 -3.08 9.78
CA THR A 171 -6.42 -2.65 8.49
C THR A 171 -6.90 -1.19 8.53
N ALA A 172 -7.00 -0.54 7.37
CA ALA A 172 -7.41 0.86 7.30
C ALA A 172 -8.76 1.09 8.00
N GLY A 173 -8.81 2.06 8.91
CA GLY A 173 -9.98 2.39 9.72
C GLY A 173 -10.27 1.44 10.88
N ALA A 174 -9.52 0.35 11.05
CA ALA A 174 -9.75 -0.63 12.11
C ALA A 174 -9.26 -0.15 13.48
N THR A 175 -9.77 -0.79 14.52
CA THR A 175 -9.40 -0.55 15.91
C THR A 175 -9.07 -1.86 16.61
N LEU A 176 -7.90 -1.92 17.22
CA LEU A 176 -7.50 -2.97 18.15
C LEU A 176 -7.82 -2.53 19.59
N TYR A 177 -8.48 -3.40 20.33
CA TYR A 177 -8.71 -3.24 21.77
C TYR A 177 -7.96 -4.34 22.51
N VAL A 178 -7.21 -3.96 23.53
CA VAL A 178 -6.54 -4.90 24.42
C VAL A 178 -6.87 -4.56 25.88
N GLU A 179 -7.50 -5.49 26.55
CA GLU A 179 -7.81 -5.45 27.97
C GLU A 179 -7.01 -6.54 28.72
N ARG A 180 -7.10 -6.58 30.06
CA ARG A 180 -6.40 -7.60 30.85
C ARG A 180 -6.74 -9.04 30.46
N ALA A 181 -8.00 -9.30 30.19
CA ALA A 181 -8.51 -10.64 29.90
C ALA A 181 -8.75 -10.90 28.41
N GLU A 182 -8.99 -9.86 27.62
CA GLU A 182 -9.49 -10.00 26.27
C GLU A 182 -8.73 -9.12 25.26
N THR A 183 -8.66 -9.61 24.05
CA THR A 183 -8.21 -8.86 22.86
C THR A 183 -9.28 -8.94 21.80
N SER A 184 -9.76 -7.79 21.33
CA SER A 184 -10.73 -7.72 20.24
C SER A 184 -10.25 -6.78 19.14
N PHE A 185 -10.74 -7.02 17.93
CA PHE A 185 -10.41 -6.28 16.74
C PHE A 185 -11.69 -5.92 16.01
N GLU A 186 -11.89 -4.63 15.76
CA GLU A 186 -13.04 -4.11 15.04
C GLU A 186 -12.60 -3.47 13.73
N TYR A 187 -13.22 -3.89 12.64
CA TYR A 187 -13.09 -3.19 11.37
C TYR A 187 -13.81 -1.84 11.42
N GLY A 188 -13.24 -0.84 10.75
CA GLY A 188 -13.91 0.45 10.63
C GLY A 188 -15.25 0.30 9.90
N SER A 189 -16.31 0.87 10.48
CA SER A 189 -17.55 1.02 9.73
C SER A 189 -17.36 2.16 8.72
N LEU A 190 -17.50 1.84 7.45
CA LEU A 190 -17.57 2.84 6.40
C LEU A 190 -19.03 2.97 6.01
N ASN A 191 -19.52 4.19 6.00
CA ASN A 191 -20.79 4.45 5.35
C ASN A 191 -20.64 4.03 3.89
N PRO A 192 -21.39 3.04 3.42
CA PRO A 192 -21.43 2.77 1.98
C PRO A 192 -21.85 4.08 1.32
N PHE A 193 -21.11 4.45 0.27
CA PHE A 193 -21.51 5.58 -0.55
C PHE A 193 -22.91 5.31 -1.04
N THR A 194 -23.84 6.21 -0.71
CA THR A 194 -25.22 6.08 -1.16
C THR A 194 -25.24 6.27 -2.68
N ASP A 195 -25.76 5.29 -3.38
CA ASP A 195 -25.89 5.23 -4.86
C ASP A 195 -26.82 6.29 -5.48
N GLU A 196 -27.19 7.33 -4.75
CA GLU A 196 -28.13 8.33 -5.22
C GLU A 196 -27.45 9.52 -5.88
N LEU A 197 -26.96 9.37 -7.12
CA LEU A 197 -26.77 10.52 -8.00
C LEU A 197 -26.89 10.14 -9.49
N SER A 198 -28.08 9.75 -9.90
CA SER A 198 -28.47 9.84 -11.32
C SER A 198 -28.81 11.31 -11.62
N GLY A 199 -28.00 11.99 -12.43
CA GLY A 199 -28.43 13.23 -13.05
C GLY A 199 -27.54 14.47 -13.00
N ARG A 200 -26.28 14.40 -12.54
CA ARG A 200 -25.37 15.55 -12.67
C ARG A 200 -24.83 15.68 -14.11
N GLU A 201 -24.86 16.91 -14.64
CA GLU A 201 -24.33 17.22 -15.96
C GLU A 201 -22.82 16.90 -16.07
N GLN A 202 -22.39 16.35 -17.21
CA GLN A 202 -21.00 15.93 -17.45
C GLN A 202 -19.97 17.06 -17.26
N SER A 203 -20.33 18.31 -17.57
CA SER A 203 -19.48 19.49 -17.42
C SER A 203 -19.10 19.78 -15.96
N ASN A 204 -20.04 19.58 -15.04
CA ASN A 204 -19.82 19.80 -13.61
C ASN A 204 -18.94 18.70 -13.00
N GLY A 205 -19.07 17.45 -13.46
CA GLY A 205 -18.28 16.32 -12.94
C GLY A 205 -16.77 16.45 -13.19
N LEU A 206 -16.36 16.94 -14.36
CA LEU A 206 -14.95 17.14 -14.65
C LEU A 206 -14.32 18.25 -13.79
N LEU A 207 -15.05 19.35 -13.59
CA LEU A 207 -14.59 20.46 -12.75
C LEU A 207 -14.50 20.02 -11.28
N GLU A 208 -15.51 19.31 -10.80
CA GLU A 208 -15.54 18.76 -9.43
C GLU A 208 -14.36 17.81 -9.19
N PHE A 209 -14.13 16.87 -10.11
CA PHE A 209 -12.97 15.98 -10.05
C PHE A 209 -11.63 16.75 -10.03
N ALA A 210 -11.47 17.72 -10.91
CA ALA A 210 -10.24 18.51 -11.00
C ALA A 210 -9.99 19.33 -9.72
N ASN A 211 -11.04 19.90 -9.14
CA ASN A 211 -10.95 20.67 -7.90
C ASN A 211 -10.65 19.74 -6.72
N THR A 212 -11.36 18.62 -6.58
CA THR A 212 -11.11 17.66 -5.49
C THR A 212 -9.69 17.09 -5.55
N LEU A 213 -9.20 16.71 -6.75
CA LEU A 213 -7.81 16.26 -6.91
C LEU A 213 -6.81 17.33 -6.46
N GLN A 214 -7.06 18.59 -6.85
CA GLN A 214 -6.21 19.71 -6.44
C GLN A 214 -6.27 19.96 -4.93
N GLU A 215 -7.44 19.87 -4.31
CA GLU A 215 -7.63 20.00 -2.85
C GLU A 215 -6.91 18.87 -2.10
N VAL A 216 -6.99 17.65 -2.58
CA VAL A 216 -6.29 16.49 -2.02
C VAL A 216 -4.77 16.70 -2.03
N VAL A 217 -4.23 17.27 -3.10
CA VAL A 217 -2.80 17.61 -3.17
C VAL A 217 -2.47 18.76 -2.23
N LEU A 218 -3.25 19.83 -2.27
CA LEU A 218 -3.02 21.05 -1.46
C LEU A 218 -3.24 20.84 0.04
N SER A 219 -3.97 19.81 0.44
CA SER A 219 -4.13 19.48 1.86
C SER A 219 -2.83 19.04 2.54
N ARG A 220 -1.80 18.70 1.79
CA ARG A 220 -0.50 18.21 2.30
C ARG A 220 0.57 19.30 2.28
N PRO A 221 1.67 19.17 3.08
CA PRO A 221 2.67 20.22 3.26
C PRO A 221 3.64 20.32 2.06
N THR A 222 3.12 20.59 0.87
CA THR A 222 3.88 20.70 -0.39
C THR A 222 4.90 21.84 -0.40
N GLY A 223 4.74 22.83 0.47
CA GLY A 223 5.67 23.99 0.56
C GLY A 223 6.92 23.74 1.42
N ILE A 224 6.92 22.70 2.27
CA ILE A 224 8.03 22.41 3.19
C ILE A 224 8.75 21.09 2.88
N CYS A 225 8.16 20.24 2.05
CA CYS A 225 8.72 18.95 1.66
C CYS A 225 8.98 18.92 0.15
N ALA A 226 10.22 18.66 -0.25
CA ALA A 226 10.55 18.47 -1.66
C ALA A 226 9.81 17.25 -2.22
N SER A 227 9.18 17.41 -3.38
CA SER A 227 8.25 16.46 -3.96
C SER A 227 8.81 15.76 -5.20
N ALA A 228 8.63 14.44 -5.26
CA ALA A 228 8.80 13.65 -6.49
C ALA A 228 7.46 13.09 -6.96
N ALA A 229 7.27 12.95 -8.27
CA ALA A 229 6.11 12.29 -8.86
C ALA A 229 6.56 11.13 -9.77
N GLU A 230 5.98 9.95 -9.53
CA GLU A 230 6.12 8.83 -10.44
C GLU A 230 5.35 9.14 -11.73
N LEU A 231 6.04 9.17 -12.87
CA LEU A 231 5.47 9.45 -14.19
C LEU A 231 5.80 8.31 -15.14
N SER A 232 4.92 7.31 -15.19
CA SER A 232 5.11 6.10 -16.00
C SER A 232 4.81 6.29 -17.50
N GLY A 233 4.19 7.41 -17.90
CA GLY A 233 3.62 7.62 -19.24
C GLY A 233 2.16 7.14 -19.38
N GLY A 234 1.53 6.70 -18.29
CA GLY A 234 0.10 6.39 -18.18
C GLY A 234 -0.73 7.58 -17.70
N MET A 235 -2.06 7.53 -17.90
CA MET A 235 -2.99 8.63 -17.54
C MET A 235 -3.01 8.93 -16.05
N ASP A 236 -3.00 7.91 -15.20
CA ASP A 236 -3.12 8.04 -13.75
C ASP A 236 -1.94 8.83 -13.16
N SER A 237 -0.72 8.38 -13.49
CA SER A 237 0.51 9.04 -13.06
C SER A 237 0.67 10.44 -13.64
N ALA A 238 0.25 10.65 -14.91
CA ALA A 238 0.26 11.96 -15.55
C ALA A 238 -0.70 12.93 -14.85
N SER A 239 -1.91 12.47 -14.48
CA SER A 239 -2.90 13.31 -13.78
C SER A 239 -2.40 13.75 -12.41
N VAL A 240 -1.77 12.85 -11.66
CA VAL A 240 -1.16 13.19 -10.38
C VAL A 240 0.02 14.16 -10.57
N ALA A 241 0.94 13.89 -11.50
CA ALA A 241 2.09 14.76 -11.74
C ALA A 241 1.67 16.19 -12.12
N ILE A 242 0.64 16.34 -12.96
CA ILE A 242 0.08 17.66 -13.35
C ILE A 242 -0.57 18.36 -12.14
N ALA A 243 -1.32 17.66 -11.31
CA ALA A 243 -1.94 18.24 -10.11
C ALA A 243 -0.88 18.72 -9.10
N VAL A 244 0.16 17.89 -8.86
CA VAL A 244 1.25 18.22 -7.96
C VAL A 244 2.09 19.38 -8.50
N GLY A 245 2.47 19.35 -9.77
CA GLY A 245 3.29 20.39 -10.40
C GLY A 245 2.68 21.80 -10.34
N LYS A 246 1.35 21.91 -10.16
CA LYS A 246 0.67 23.18 -9.90
C LYS A 246 0.76 23.67 -8.47
N SER A 247 1.16 22.80 -7.56
CA SER A 247 1.15 23.04 -6.10
C SER A 247 2.53 23.23 -5.51
N VAL A 248 3.58 22.95 -6.29
CA VAL A 248 4.99 23.04 -5.89
C VAL A 248 5.77 23.94 -6.85
N GLU A 249 6.80 24.61 -6.34
CA GLU A 249 7.68 25.43 -7.18
C GLU A 249 8.55 24.60 -8.11
N THR A 250 9.06 23.49 -7.61
CA THR A 250 9.88 22.53 -8.34
C THR A 250 9.41 21.13 -8.06
N LEU A 251 9.37 20.30 -9.09
CA LEU A 251 8.99 18.89 -9.03
C LEU A 251 10.10 18.04 -9.60
N THR A 252 10.41 16.91 -8.96
CA THR A 252 11.20 15.87 -9.60
C THR A 252 10.24 14.81 -10.14
N CYS A 253 10.24 14.59 -11.45
CA CYS A 253 9.50 13.49 -12.06
C CYS A 253 10.42 12.29 -12.28
N GLY A 254 9.84 11.10 -12.37
CA GLY A 254 10.61 9.95 -12.76
C GLY A 254 9.74 8.77 -13.16
N GLY A 255 10.29 7.89 -13.98
CA GLY A 255 9.56 6.71 -14.44
C GLY A 255 10.45 5.63 -15.01
N ILE A 256 9.90 4.43 -15.04
CA ILE A 256 10.56 3.24 -15.55
C ILE A 256 10.09 3.04 -17.00
N LEU A 257 11.04 3.03 -17.93
CA LEU A 257 10.82 2.77 -19.35
C LEU A 257 11.00 1.28 -19.64
N LEU A 258 10.04 0.69 -20.34
CA LEU A 258 10.01 -0.75 -20.54
C LEU A 258 10.99 -1.28 -21.60
N GLY A 259 11.51 -0.41 -22.48
CA GLY A 259 12.56 -0.77 -23.46
C GLY A 259 12.09 -1.71 -24.56
N ASP A 260 10.81 -2.01 -24.67
CA ASP A 260 10.22 -2.80 -25.74
C ASP A 260 9.78 -1.91 -26.93
N GLY A 261 9.21 -2.51 -27.99
CA GLY A 261 8.76 -1.78 -29.16
C GLY A 261 7.74 -0.66 -28.91
N ASN A 262 7.21 -0.54 -27.68
CA ASN A 262 6.31 0.52 -27.22
C ASN A 262 7.05 1.68 -26.52
N SER A 263 8.34 1.54 -26.24
CA SER A 263 9.16 2.53 -25.54
C SER A 263 9.10 3.92 -26.16
N PRO A 264 9.17 4.11 -27.50
CA PRO A 264 9.05 5.44 -28.11
C PRO A 264 7.72 6.13 -27.76
N ARG A 265 6.60 5.41 -27.79
CA ARG A 265 5.28 5.96 -27.45
C ARG A 265 5.17 6.36 -25.98
N GLN A 266 5.74 5.55 -25.09
CA GLN A 266 5.84 5.86 -23.65
C GLN A 266 6.65 7.14 -23.45
N SER A 267 7.82 7.23 -24.06
CA SER A 267 8.71 8.39 -23.97
C SER A 267 8.08 9.67 -24.54
N ASP A 268 7.39 9.58 -25.68
CA ASP A 268 6.69 10.71 -26.29
C ASP A 268 5.57 11.27 -25.38
N ARG A 269 4.77 10.38 -24.76
CA ARG A 269 3.73 10.83 -23.83
C ARG A 269 4.34 11.48 -22.59
N ARG A 270 5.40 10.88 -22.03
CA ARG A 270 6.15 11.47 -20.92
C ARG A 270 6.66 12.86 -21.29
N ALA A 271 7.35 12.99 -22.43
CA ALA A 271 7.89 14.26 -22.89
C ALA A 271 6.84 15.37 -23.01
N ARG A 272 5.64 15.05 -23.52
CA ARG A 272 4.52 15.99 -23.59
C ARG A 272 4.01 16.41 -22.22
N VAL A 273 3.94 15.50 -21.23
CA VAL A 273 3.57 15.85 -19.87
C VAL A 273 4.66 16.69 -19.21
N LEU A 274 5.93 16.30 -19.36
CA LEU A 274 7.08 17.00 -18.79
C LEU A 274 7.20 18.43 -19.33
N SER A 275 6.89 18.66 -20.62
CA SER A 275 6.93 20.00 -21.22
C SER A 275 5.93 20.99 -20.59
N ALA A 276 4.91 20.50 -19.90
CA ALA A 276 3.93 21.31 -19.17
C ALA A 276 4.28 21.51 -17.69
N LEU A 277 5.41 20.93 -17.23
CA LEU A 277 5.84 20.97 -15.85
C LEU A 277 7.19 21.67 -15.71
N ASN A 278 7.37 22.44 -14.63
CA ASN A 278 8.69 22.88 -14.20
C ASN A 278 9.32 21.78 -13.34
N CYS A 279 10.01 20.83 -13.98
CA CYS A 279 10.51 19.64 -13.28
C CYS A 279 11.86 19.15 -13.81
N ARG A 280 12.58 18.42 -12.94
CA ARG A 280 13.64 17.50 -13.34
C ARG A 280 13.00 16.17 -13.72
N ASP A 281 13.65 15.38 -14.58
CA ASP A 281 13.17 14.04 -14.93
C ASP A 281 14.26 12.98 -14.81
N HIS A 282 13.88 11.81 -14.28
CA HIS A 282 14.68 10.59 -14.24
C HIS A 282 13.96 9.49 -15.02
N ALA A 283 14.45 9.16 -16.20
CA ALA A 283 14.01 8.00 -16.95
C ALA A 283 14.97 6.83 -16.67
N LEU A 284 14.45 5.73 -16.15
CA LEU A 284 15.19 4.49 -15.89
C LEU A 284 14.76 3.40 -16.87
N GLU A 285 15.73 2.75 -17.49
CA GLU A 285 15.44 1.63 -18.39
C GLU A 285 15.27 0.32 -17.59
N MET A 286 14.12 -0.35 -17.78
CA MET A 286 13.77 -1.58 -17.08
C MET A 286 14.85 -2.68 -17.22
N HIS A 287 15.48 -2.78 -18.40
CA HIS A 287 16.48 -3.81 -18.67
C HIS A 287 17.74 -3.67 -17.81
N ALA A 288 18.05 -2.47 -17.31
CA ALA A 288 19.17 -2.22 -16.40
C ALA A 288 18.84 -2.59 -14.93
N HIS A 289 17.57 -2.81 -14.61
CA HIS A 289 17.06 -3.06 -13.27
C HIS A 289 16.07 -4.22 -13.25
N MET A 290 16.44 -5.33 -13.90
CA MET A 290 15.59 -6.52 -13.97
C MET A 290 15.36 -7.13 -12.58
N PRO A 291 14.17 -7.69 -12.32
CA PRO A 291 13.87 -8.34 -11.04
C PRO A 291 14.90 -9.43 -10.71
N ALA A 292 15.47 -9.36 -9.50
CA ALA A 292 16.32 -10.40 -8.96
C ALA A 292 15.45 -11.55 -8.46
N ILE A 293 15.25 -12.56 -9.29
CA ILE A 293 14.48 -13.75 -8.94
C ILE A 293 15.41 -14.71 -8.19
N ASP A 294 15.68 -14.39 -6.93
CA ASP A 294 16.44 -15.23 -6.01
C ASP A 294 15.51 -15.68 -4.88
N LEU A 295 15.51 -16.99 -4.61
CA LEU A 295 14.69 -17.57 -3.54
C LEU A 295 15.39 -17.49 -2.18
N ASN A 296 16.69 -17.27 -2.15
CA ASN A 296 17.47 -17.14 -0.93
C ASN A 296 17.85 -15.68 -0.74
N LEU A 297 17.23 -15.03 0.23
CA LEU A 297 17.54 -13.65 0.59
C LEU A 297 18.45 -13.61 1.81
N ASP A 298 19.44 -12.73 1.74
CA ASP A 298 20.25 -12.37 2.91
C ASP A 298 19.38 -11.73 4.00
N ALA A 299 19.81 -11.84 5.26
CA ALA A 299 19.07 -11.31 6.40
C ALA A 299 18.74 -9.81 6.29
N GLU A 300 19.62 -9.04 5.62
CA GLU A 300 19.43 -7.60 5.38
C GLU A 300 18.37 -7.30 4.30
N ARG A 301 18.13 -8.25 3.39
CA ARG A 301 17.17 -8.14 2.28
C ARG A 301 15.84 -8.80 2.54
N ARG A 302 15.54 -9.15 3.80
CA ARG A 302 14.24 -9.75 4.15
C ARG A 302 13.07 -8.90 3.64
N LEU A 303 12.07 -9.59 3.05
CA LEU A 303 10.90 -8.98 2.44
C LEU A 303 9.61 -9.60 3.00
N PRO A 304 8.53 -8.82 3.16
CA PRO A 304 7.21 -9.37 3.42
C PRO A 304 6.69 -10.18 2.22
N LEU A 305 5.69 -11.01 2.44
CA LEU A 305 5.02 -11.75 1.36
C LEU A 305 4.45 -10.80 0.30
N THR A 306 3.80 -9.73 0.75
CA THR A 306 3.27 -8.66 -0.11
C THR A 306 4.39 -7.66 -0.39
N SER A 307 5.11 -7.87 -1.48
CA SER A 307 6.21 -7.01 -1.94
C SER A 307 6.14 -6.79 -3.45
N GLU A 308 6.73 -5.69 -3.91
CA GLU A 308 6.77 -5.33 -5.33
C GLU A 308 7.56 -6.36 -6.16
N TYR A 309 7.03 -6.72 -7.32
CA TYR A 309 7.68 -7.68 -8.23
C TYR A 309 8.85 -7.06 -9.00
N TYR A 310 8.81 -5.76 -9.20
CA TYR A 310 9.82 -4.96 -9.94
C TYR A 310 10.61 -4.06 -8.99
N LEU A 311 10.86 -4.56 -7.77
CA LEU A 311 11.40 -3.80 -6.66
C LEU A 311 12.72 -3.10 -7.02
N GLU A 312 13.59 -3.77 -7.75
CA GLU A 312 14.92 -3.24 -8.13
C GLU A 312 14.82 -1.96 -8.98
N ALA A 313 13.87 -1.93 -9.92
CA ALA A 313 13.65 -0.76 -10.77
C ALA A 313 13.01 0.39 -9.98
N PHE A 314 12.04 0.09 -9.12
CA PHE A 314 11.42 1.10 -8.24
C PHE A 314 12.42 1.63 -7.22
N GLU A 315 13.20 0.78 -6.59
CA GLU A 315 14.24 1.19 -5.64
C GLU A 315 15.27 2.11 -6.30
N ALA A 316 15.75 1.77 -7.49
CA ALA A 316 16.67 2.62 -8.25
C ALA A 316 16.04 4.00 -8.56
N LEU A 317 14.73 4.05 -8.88
CA LEU A 317 14.01 5.31 -9.10
C LEU A 317 13.91 6.13 -7.82
N TRP A 318 13.50 5.50 -6.72
CA TRP A 318 13.36 6.17 -5.43
C TRP A 318 14.71 6.64 -4.85
N ASP A 319 15.80 5.93 -5.13
CA ASP A 319 17.16 6.36 -4.77
C ASP A 319 17.56 7.63 -5.54
N ARG A 320 17.13 7.80 -6.80
CA ARG A 320 17.30 9.07 -7.54
C ARG A 320 16.50 10.20 -6.91
N PHE A 321 15.24 9.95 -6.56
CA PHE A 321 14.42 10.93 -5.86
C PHE A 321 15.06 11.35 -4.53
N ARG A 322 15.58 10.40 -3.78
CA ARG A 322 16.27 10.69 -2.51
C ARG A 322 17.55 11.48 -2.72
N ALA A 323 18.33 11.16 -3.75
CA ALA A 323 19.56 11.88 -4.10
C ALA A 323 19.28 13.35 -4.50
N ASP A 324 18.13 13.63 -5.12
CA ASP A 324 17.65 14.99 -5.40
C ASP A 324 17.07 15.71 -4.18
N GLY A 325 17.10 15.09 -3.01
CA GLY A 325 16.59 15.66 -1.77
C GLY A 325 15.08 15.59 -1.60
N CYS A 326 14.38 14.81 -2.44
CA CYS A 326 12.93 14.62 -2.29
C CYS A 326 12.60 13.91 -0.99
N GLU A 327 11.44 14.23 -0.43
CA GLU A 327 10.92 13.71 0.83
C GLU A 327 9.53 13.09 0.66
N ILE A 328 8.75 13.53 -0.32
CA ILE A 328 7.43 12.99 -0.66
C ILE A 328 7.49 12.37 -2.04
N VAL A 329 6.88 11.18 -2.19
CA VAL A 329 6.68 10.53 -3.49
C VAL A 329 5.19 10.41 -3.78
N TRP A 330 4.77 11.04 -4.86
CA TRP A 330 3.40 11.03 -5.36
C TRP A 330 3.26 9.97 -6.45
N SER A 331 2.28 9.08 -6.33
CA SER A 331 2.06 8.02 -7.31
C SER A 331 0.64 8.00 -7.86
N GLY A 332 0.49 7.44 -9.06
CA GLY A 332 -0.80 7.24 -9.72
C GLY A 332 -1.54 5.96 -9.31
N ILE A 333 -1.10 5.27 -8.24
CA ILE A 333 -1.79 4.09 -7.70
C ILE A 333 -3.21 4.49 -7.28
N GLY A 334 -4.19 3.68 -7.64
CA GLY A 334 -5.61 3.91 -7.36
C GLY A 334 -6.43 4.36 -8.59
N GLY A 335 -5.77 4.72 -9.69
CA GLY A 335 -6.50 5.23 -10.87
C GLY A 335 -7.35 4.17 -11.58
N ASP A 336 -6.93 2.92 -11.59
CA ASP A 336 -7.73 1.81 -12.12
C ASP A 336 -8.97 1.58 -11.23
N GLU A 337 -8.78 1.57 -9.90
CA GLU A 337 -9.83 1.36 -8.91
C GLU A 337 -10.83 2.52 -8.89
N LEU A 338 -10.36 3.75 -9.00
CA LEU A 338 -11.20 4.95 -9.00
C LEU A 338 -12.21 4.97 -10.15
N CYS A 339 -11.83 4.40 -11.30
CA CYS A 339 -12.66 4.32 -12.48
C CYS A 339 -13.36 2.96 -12.65
N ALA A 340 -13.14 1.99 -11.75
CA ALA A 340 -13.79 0.70 -11.84
C ALA A 340 -15.33 0.85 -11.77
N CYS A 341 -16.01 0.21 -12.72
CA CYS A 341 -17.46 0.19 -12.76
C CYS A 341 -17.94 -1.07 -12.02
N SER A 342 -18.72 -0.90 -10.95
CA SER A 342 -19.22 -1.98 -10.12
C SER A 342 -20.42 -2.74 -10.70
N THR A 343 -20.97 -2.32 -11.84
CA THR A 343 -22.16 -2.93 -12.42
C THR A 343 -21.80 -4.13 -13.29
N ILE A 344 -22.27 -5.28 -12.84
CA ILE A 344 -22.22 -6.59 -13.51
C ILE A 344 -22.94 -6.55 -14.90
N GLU A 345 -23.76 -5.53 -15.15
CA GLU A 345 -24.64 -5.45 -16.33
C GLU A 345 -23.98 -4.93 -17.60
N GLU A 346 -22.79 -4.32 -17.53
CA GLU A 346 -22.10 -3.75 -18.70
C GLU A 346 -20.68 -4.29 -18.90
N ALA A 347 -20.41 -5.54 -18.52
CA ALA A 347 -19.19 -6.18 -18.97
C ALA A 347 -19.26 -6.35 -20.49
N PRO A 348 -18.55 -5.54 -21.32
CA PRO A 348 -18.38 -5.89 -22.72
C PRO A 348 -17.76 -7.29 -22.73
N SER A 349 -18.20 -8.12 -23.66
CA SER A 349 -17.76 -9.48 -23.91
C SER A 349 -16.39 -9.77 -23.30
N ARG A 350 -16.30 -10.72 -22.34
CA ARG A 350 -15.12 -11.13 -21.53
C ARG A 350 -13.82 -10.63 -22.12
N SER A 351 -13.23 -9.59 -21.54
CA SER A 351 -12.01 -8.99 -22.07
C SER A 351 -10.90 -10.04 -22.07
N SER A 352 -9.93 -9.93 -22.98
CA SER A 352 -8.77 -10.82 -23.02
C SER A 352 -8.09 -10.91 -21.65
N SER A 353 -8.12 -9.83 -20.88
CA SER A 353 -7.58 -9.74 -19.51
C SER A 353 -8.31 -10.65 -18.51
N SER A 354 -9.65 -10.78 -18.57
CA SER A 354 -10.38 -11.68 -17.67
C SER A 354 -10.07 -13.15 -17.96
N ARG A 355 -9.94 -13.52 -19.24
CA ARG A 355 -9.57 -14.88 -19.65
C ARG A 355 -8.14 -15.23 -19.20
N HIS A 356 -7.19 -14.30 -19.32
CA HIS A 356 -5.83 -14.51 -18.82
C HIS A 356 -5.78 -14.73 -17.31
N LEU A 357 -6.61 -14.01 -16.55
CA LEU A 357 -6.70 -14.18 -15.10
C LEU A 357 -7.32 -15.55 -14.75
N GLU A 358 -8.38 -15.99 -15.42
CA GLU A 358 -8.99 -17.30 -15.22
C GLU A 358 -7.94 -18.42 -15.43
N ILE A 359 -7.21 -18.38 -16.54
CA ILE A 359 -6.14 -19.36 -16.83
C ILE A 359 -5.03 -19.30 -15.76
N ALA A 360 -4.64 -18.10 -15.31
CA ALA A 360 -3.61 -17.96 -14.29
C ALA A 360 -4.06 -18.57 -12.95
N VAL A 361 -5.33 -18.39 -12.56
CA VAL A 361 -5.91 -19.02 -11.37
C VAL A 361 -5.91 -20.54 -11.49
N GLU A 362 -6.37 -21.12 -12.61
CA GLU A 362 -6.34 -22.56 -12.83
C GLU A 362 -4.92 -23.14 -12.73
N LEU A 363 -3.94 -22.45 -13.31
CA LEU A 363 -2.53 -22.87 -13.24
C LEU A 363 -1.97 -22.77 -11.82
N ALA A 364 -2.34 -21.73 -11.07
CA ALA A 364 -1.93 -21.53 -9.69
C ALA A 364 -2.55 -22.60 -8.78
N GLU A 365 -3.84 -22.88 -8.92
CA GLU A 365 -4.54 -23.96 -8.20
C GLU A 365 -3.98 -25.35 -8.54
N GLY A 366 -3.54 -25.55 -9.77
CA GLY A 366 -2.85 -26.78 -10.23
C GLY A 366 -1.48 -27.03 -9.56
N LEU A 367 -0.91 -26.04 -8.89
CA LEU A 367 0.29 -26.20 -8.06
C LEU A 367 -0.02 -26.77 -6.68
N LEU A 368 -1.23 -26.53 -6.16
CA LEU A 368 -1.61 -26.82 -4.80
C LEU A 368 -1.83 -28.33 -4.56
N THR A 369 -1.51 -28.77 -3.35
CA THR A 369 -1.98 -30.07 -2.88
C THR A 369 -3.49 -30.01 -2.64
N LYS A 370 -4.18 -31.17 -2.59
CA LYS A 370 -5.61 -31.21 -2.31
C LYS A 370 -5.95 -30.47 -1.01
N ARG A 371 -5.18 -30.68 0.06
CA ARG A 371 -5.36 -30.00 1.35
C ARG A 371 -5.25 -28.49 1.24
N ALA A 372 -4.25 -27.99 0.51
CA ALA A 372 -4.07 -26.55 0.31
C ALA A 372 -5.16 -25.96 -0.58
N LEU A 373 -5.63 -26.70 -1.58
CA LEU A 373 -6.74 -26.27 -2.44
C LEU A 373 -8.06 -26.18 -1.65
N ASP A 374 -8.35 -27.18 -0.81
CA ASP A 374 -9.51 -27.15 0.08
C ASP A 374 -9.43 -25.95 1.05
N ALA A 375 -8.26 -25.65 1.60
CA ALA A 375 -8.03 -24.48 2.43
C ALA A 375 -8.22 -23.17 1.65
N ALA A 376 -7.71 -23.06 0.42
CA ALA A 376 -7.88 -21.89 -0.43
C ALA A 376 -9.34 -21.60 -0.80
N HIS A 377 -10.18 -22.61 -0.81
CA HIS A 377 -11.61 -22.49 -1.12
C HIS A 377 -12.51 -22.35 0.12
N SER A 378 -11.96 -22.54 1.34
CA SER A 378 -12.77 -22.77 2.54
C SER A 378 -13.42 -21.52 3.12
N SER A 379 -12.98 -20.29 2.82
CA SER A 379 -13.61 -19.13 3.42
C SER A 379 -13.20 -17.79 2.81
N PHE A 380 -14.20 -16.92 2.61
CA PHE A 380 -14.02 -15.48 2.33
C PHE A 380 -13.97 -14.63 3.62
N LEU A 381 -14.02 -15.24 4.80
CA LEU A 381 -14.07 -14.56 6.09
C LEU A 381 -12.76 -13.86 6.49
N PHE A 382 -11.69 -14.08 5.73
CA PHE A 382 -10.39 -13.46 6.02
C PHE A 382 -10.24 -12.04 5.46
N SER A 383 -11.02 -11.69 4.43
CA SER A 383 -10.96 -10.36 3.84
C SER A 383 -11.55 -9.32 4.79
N ALA A 384 -10.91 -8.16 4.87
CA ALA A 384 -11.51 -7.02 5.53
C ALA A 384 -12.82 -6.64 4.81
N PRO A 385 -13.83 -6.12 5.53
CA PRO A 385 -15.06 -5.63 4.91
C PRO A 385 -14.76 -4.61 3.82
N LEU A 386 -15.65 -4.51 2.85
CA LEU A 386 -15.57 -3.48 1.82
C LEU A 386 -15.46 -2.10 2.48
N SER A 387 -14.54 -1.31 1.99
CA SER A 387 -14.29 0.05 2.43
C SER A 387 -14.39 1.00 1.23
N ALA A 388 -14.44 2.31 1.49
CA ALA A 388 -14.34 3.30 0.43
C ALA A 388 -13.10 3.06 -0.44
N THR A 389 -12.01 2.65 0.21
CA THR A 389 -10.76 2.31 -0.44
C THR A 389 -10.72 0.82 -0.72
N VAL A 390 -10.70 0.44 -1.99
CA VAL A 390 -10.74 -0.98 -2.38
C VAL A 390 -9.46 -1.74 -2.03
N SER A 391 -9.62 -3.04 -1.79
CA SER A 391 -8.55 -3.92 -1.32
C SER A 391 -7.32 -3.94 -2.24
N THR A 392 -7.50 -3.86 -3.56
CA THR A 392 -6.39 -3.86 -4.54
C THR A 392 -5.49 -2.64 -4.40
N PHE A 393 -6.09 -1.45 -4.19
CA PHE A 393 -5.34 -0.23 -3.89
C PHE A 393 -4.54 -0.37 -2.59
N LEU A 394 -5.16 -0.89 -1.52
CA LEU A 394 -4.50 -1.05 -0.22
C LEU A 394 -3.33 -2.05 -0.31
N LEU A 395 -3.50 -3.17 -1.03
CA LEU A 395 -2.44 -4.14 -1.27
C LEU A 395 -1.28 -3.55 -2.10
N ALA A 396 -1.57 -2.80 -3.17
CA ALA A 396 -0.55 -2.10 -3.94
C ALA A 396 0.19 -1.07 -3.08
N SER A 397 -0.54 -0.40 -2.18
CA SER A 397 0.05 0.54 -1.22
C SER A 397 1.02 -0.14 -0.26
N LEU A 398 0.70 -1.34 0.23
CA LEU A 398 1.57 -2.12 1.12
C LEU A 398 2.89 -2.50 0.44
N CYS A 399 2.86 -2.84 -0.87
CA CYS A 399 4.07 -3.21 -1.62
C CYS A 399 5.14 -2.10 -1.61
N HIS A 400 4.72 -0.84 -1.71
CA HIS A 400 5.62 0.31 -1.80
C HIS A 400 5.92 0.99 -0.46
N ALA A 401 5.08 0.78 0.56
CA ALA A 401 5.18 1.50 1.83
C ALA A 401 6.54 1.32 2.52
N ARG A 402 6.97 0.06 2.70
CA ARG A 402 8.21 -0.25 3.38
C ARG A 402 9.47 0.26 2.65
N PRO A 403 9.69 -0.01 1.35
CA PRO A 403 10.89 0.43 0.66
C PRO A 403 10.99 1.96 0.55
N LEU A 404 9.88 2.68 0.42
CA LEU A 404 9.84 4.14 0.48
C LEU A 404 10.20 4.66 1.89
N ALA A 405 9.56 4.13 2.93
CA ALA A 405 9.81 4.53 4.31
C ALA A 405 11.28 4.29 4.72
N LYS A 406 11.89 3.17 4.31
CA LYS A 406 13.31 2.90 4.56
C LYS A 406 14.25 3.93 3.93
N ARG A 407 13.82 4.58 2.86
CA ARG A 407 14.55 5.66 2.19
C ARG A 407 14.24 7.04 2.76
N GLY A 408 13.37 7.13 3.78
CA GLY A 408 12.88 8.40 4.31
C GLY A 408 12.01 9.16 3.30
N LEU A 409 11.32 8.45 2.41
CA LEU A 409 10.37 8.98 1.44
C LEU A 409 8.95 8.69 1.92
N TRP A 410 8.12 9.73 2.00
CA TRP A 410 6.72 9.58 2.39
C TRP A 410 5.84 9.29 1.18
N PRO A 411 5.12 8.15 1.16
CA PRO A 411 4.25 7.79 0.05
C PRO A 411 2.94 8.56 0.08
N VAL A 412 2.57 9.22 -1.01
CA VAL A 412 1.26 9.85 -1.18
C VAL A 412 0.59 9.33 -2.45
N ARG A 413 -0.66 8.90 -2.31
CA ARG A 413 -1.47 8.29 -3.37
C ARG A 413 -2.82 9.01 -3.48
N PRO A 414 -2.87 10.16 -4.17
CA PRO A 414 -4.07 11.01 -4.20
C PRO A 414 -5.32 10.31 -4.73
N LEU A 415 -5.14 9.37 -5.67
CA LEU A 415 -6.26 8.68 -6.31
C LEU A 415 -6.98 7.67 -5.39
N GLY A 416 -6.38 7.33 -4.26
CA GLY A 416 -7.01 6.54 -3.20
C GLY A 416 -7.53 7.38 -2.02
N ASP A 417 -7.52 8.70 -2.12
CA ASP A 417 -8.06 9.57 -1.07
C ASP A 417 -9.60 9.44 -1.01
N PRO A 418 -10.19 9.22 0.18
CA PRO A 418 -11.63 9.02 0.31
C PRO A 418 -12.49 10.14 -0.30
N ARG A 419 -12.03 11.39 -0.26
CA ARG A 419 -12.73 12.53 -0.87
C ARG A 419 -12.83 12.39 -2.38
N LEU A 420 -11.74 11.97 -3.02
CA LEU A 420 -11.71 11.77 -4.47
C LEU A 420 -12.49 10.53 -4.89
N ILE A 421 -12.46 9.46 -4.07
CA ILE A 421 -13.27 8.27 -4.29
C ILE A 421 -14.76 8.61 -4.21
N ASP A 422 -15.18 9.40 -3.22
CA ASP A 422 -16.58 9.87 -3.11
C ASP A 422 -16.99 10.72 -4.33
N THR A 423 -16.12 11.63 -4.77
CA THR A 423 -16.36 12.41 -5.99
C THR A 423 -16.48 11.51 -7.21
N ALA A 424 -15.57 10.55 -7.38
CA ALA A 424 -15.57 9.65 -8.55
C ALA A 424 -16.79 8.71 -8.55
N ALA A 425 -17.25 8.26 -7.38
CA ALA A 425 -18.46 7.42 -7.26
C ALA A 425 -19.73 8.15 -7.77
N LYS A 426 -19.75 9.47 -7.68
CA LYS A 426 -20.85 10.33 -8.13
C LYS A 426 -20.78 10.70 -9.62
N LEU A 427 -19.68 10.36 -10.31
CA LEU A 427 -19.51 10.68 -11.74
C LEU A 427 -20.39 9.77 -12.61
N PRO A 428 -20.94 10.30 -13.71
CA PRO A 428 -21.60 9.50 -14.74
C PRO A 428 -20.71 8.36 -15.23
N LEU A 429 -21.30 7.21 -15.54
CA LEU A 429 -20.59 6.04 -16.03
C LEU A 429 -19.73 6.39 -17.29
N ALA A 430 -20.24 7.24 -18.18
CA ALA A 430 -19.51 7.69 -19.37
C ALA A 430 -18.17 8.37 -19.06
N LEU A 431 -18.02 9.03 -17.92
CA LEU A 431 -16.76 9.63 -17.50
C LEU A 431 -15.82 8.63 -16.82
N ARG A 432 -16.36 7.60 -16.19
CA ARG A 432 -15.57 6.52 -15.55
C ARG A 432 -15.09 5.49 -16.57
N ALA A 433 -15.96 5.11 -17.52
CA ALA A 433 -15.66 4.13 -18.54
C ALA A 433 -14.43 4.52 -19.36
N GLY A 434 -13.48 3.57 -19.50
CA GLY A 434 -12.24 3.81 -20.23
C GLY A 434 -11.38 4.96 -19.69
N LYS A 435 -11.62 5.36 -18.44
CA LYS A 435 -10.91 6.47 -17.77
C LYS A 435 -11.09 7.83 -18.49
N GLU A 436 -12.27 8.08 -19.08
CA GLU A 436 -12.52 9.32 -19.81
C GLU A 436 -12.35 10.57 -18.92
N ILE A 437 -12.61 10.47 -17.62
CA ILE A 437 -12.37 11.56 -16.68
C ILE A 437 -10.89 12.00 -16.65
N PHE A 438 -9.96 11.06 -16.62
CA PHE A 438 -8.52 11.36 -16.65
C PHE A 438 -8.11 11.91 -18.01
N ARG A 439 -8.61 11.32 -19.10
CA ARG A 439 -8.34 11.80 -20.47
C ARG A 439 -8.82 13.24 -20.65
N SER A 440 -10.03 13.55 -20.25
CA SER A 440 -10.61 14.88 -20.32
C SER A 440 -9.88 15.87 -19.41
N TYR A 441 -9.52 15.46 -18.19
CA TYR A 441 -8.70 16.27 -17.29
C TYR A 441 -7.35 16.64 -17.93
N LEU A 442 -6.61 15.66 -18.46
CA LEU A 442 -5.31 15.88 -19.07
C LEU A 442 -5.41 16.72 -20.35
N ARG A 443 -6.41 16.48 -21.21
CA ARG A 443 -6.65 17.28 -22.41
C ARG A 443 -6.86 18.76 -22.06
N ASN A 444 -7.65 19.05 -21.03
CA ASN A 444 -7.88 20.42 -20.58
C ASN A 444 -6.64 21.06 -19.95
N ARG A 445 -5.78 20.28 -19.32
CA ARG A 445 -4.58 20.77 -18.63
C ARG A 445 -3.39 20.97 -19.56
N LEU A 446 -3.25 20.12 -20.57
CA LEU A 446 -2.13 20.09 -21.51
C LEU A 446 -2.45 20.81 -22.83
N ALA A 447 -3.72 21.18 -23.06
CA ALA A 447 -4.22 21.75 -24.33
C ALA A 447 -3.89 20.87 -25.56
N CYS A 448 -3.64 19.58 -25.36
CA CYS A 448 -3.37 18.61 -26.43
C CYS A 448 -3.85 17.23 -26.05
N ASP A 449 -4.09 16.36 -27.03
CA ASP A 449 -4.53 14.97 -26.80
C ASP A 449 -3.31 14.04 -26.69
N VAL A 450 -2.80 13.88 -25.46
CA VAL A 450 -1.67 12.99 -25.17
C VAL A 450 -2.12 11.54 -25.13
N PHE A 451 -3.38 11.28 -24.79
CA PHE A 451 -3.97 9.95 -24.60
C PHE A 451 -5.21 9.78 -25.50
N PRO A 452 -5.04 9.57 -26.82
CA PRO A 452 -6.17 9.43 -27.72
C PRO A 452 -7.00 8.18 -27.38
N PRO A 453 -8.27 8.12 -27.80
CA PRO A 453 -9.08 6.91 -27.67
C PRO A 453 -8.35 5.69 -28.26
N GLY A 454 -8.36 4.57 -27.54
CA GLY A 454 -7.70 3.34 -27.98
C GLY A 454 -6.17 3.34 -27.83
N TYR A 455 -5.57 4.28 -27.08
CA TYR A 455 -4.14 4.17 -26.77
C TYR A 455 -3.85 2.86 -26.02
N VAL A 456 -2.73 2.23 -26.34
CA VAL A 456 -2.29 1.00 -25.69
C VAL A 456 -1.40 1.37 -24.51
N LYS A 457 -1.81 0.92 -23.30
CA LYS A 457 -1.02 1.05 -22.07
C LYS A 457 0.18 0.12 -22.14
N GLU A 458 1.35 0.61 -21.80
CA GLU A 458 2.53 -0.21 -21.60
C GLU A 458 2.31 -1.17 -20.42
N THR A 459 2.88 -2.35 -20.54
CA THR A 459 2.73 -3.39 -19.53
C THR A 459 4.06 -4.05 -19.20
N PHE A 460 4.28 -4.37 -17.94
CA PHE A 460 5.40 -5.18 -17.48
C PHE A 460 5.25 -6.67 -17.83
N ALA A 461 4.20 -7.06 -18.56
CA ALA A 461 3.85 -8.46 -18.82
C ALA A 461 4.98 -9.32 -19.40
N LEU A 462 5.91 -8.72 -20.16
CA LEU A 462 7.04 -9.43 -20.77
C LEU A 462 8.33 -9.40 -19.94
N VAL A 463 8.38 -8.62 -18.87
CA VAL A 463 9.59 -8.46 -18.05
C VAL A 463 9.86 -9.72 -17.24
N LEU A 464 8.90 -10.15 -16.44
CA LEU A 464 9.04 -11.32 -15.56
C LEU A 464 9.25 -12.64 -16.33
N PRO A 465 8.52 -12.93 -17.43
CA PRO A 465 8.78 -14.14 -18.21
C PRO A 465 10.24 -14.24 -18.66
N LYS A 466 10.80 -13.14 -19.19
CA LYS A 466 12.19 -13.08 -19.64
C LYS A 466 13.18 -13.23 -18.47
N ALA A 467 12.91 -12.56 -17.34
CA ALA A 467 13.75 -12.67 -16.15
C ALA A 467 13.78 -14.10 -15.58
N ILE A 468 12.62 -14.77 -15.55
CA ILE A 468 12.50 -16.17 -15.11
C ILE A 468 13.24 -17.10 -16.08
N ALA A 469 13.02 -16.96 -17.38
CA ALA A 469 13.67 -17.79 -18.39
C ALA A 469 15.19 -17.67 -18.33
N ALA A 470 15.72 -16.46 -18.17
CA ALA A 470 17.16 -16.23 -18.04
C ALA A 470 17.79 -16.86 -16.79
N ARG A 471 16.99 -17.21 -15.78
CA ARG A 471 17.44 -17.79 -14.50
C ARG A 471 16.83 -19.17 -14.20
N ALA A 472 16.24 -19.81 -15.20
CA ALA A 472 15.49 -21.06 -15.02
C ALA A 472 16.30 -22.17 -14.34
N ASP A 473 17.58 -22.36 -14.74
CA ASP A 473 18.47 -23.35 -14.15
C ASP A 473 18.79 -23.05 -12.68
N THR A 474 19.03 -21.78 -12.34
CA THR A 474 19.26 -21.34 -10.97
C THR A 474 18.04 -21.58 -10.11
N ILE A 475 16.85 -21.17 -10.58
CA ILE A 475 15.58 -21.37 -9.90
C ILE A 475 15.32 -22.87 -9.71
N SER A 476 15.52 -23.67 -10.75
CA SER A 476 15.37 -25.14 -10.70
C SER A 476 16.30 -25.76 -9.64
N SER A 477 17.55 -25.35 -9.61
CA SER A 477 18.53 -25.80 -8.60
C SER A 477 18.10 -25.41 -7.18
N GLN A 478 17.67 -24.17 -6.97
CA GLN A 478 17.17 -23.70 -5.67
C GLN A 478 15.90 -24.45 -5.24
N LEU A 479 15.01 -24.81 -6.16
CA LEU A 479 13.81 -25.60 -5.89
C LEU A 479 14.09 -27.09 -5.63
N SER A 480 15.35 -27.51 -5.65
CA SER A 480 15.72 -28.85 -5.16
C SER A 480 15.33 -29.05 -3.69
N ALA A 481 15.36 -28.00 -2.88
CA ALA A 481 14.74 -27.87 -1.57
C ALA A 481 13.59 -26.86 -1.69
N CYS A 482 12.34 -27.32 -1.66
CA CYS A 482 11.15 -26.48 -1.81
C CYS A 482 10.38 -26.42 -0.50
N ALA A 483 10.54 -25.32 0.25
CA ALA A 483 9.95 -25.16 1.58
C ALA A 483 8.41 -25.27 1.55
N LEU A 484 7.74 -24.68 0.57
CA LEU A 484 6.28 -24.81 0.43
C LEU A 484 5.82 -26.25 0.13
N ALA A 485 6.64 -27.05 -0.54
CA ALA A 485 6.34 -28.47 -0.73
C ALA A 485 6.57 -29.26 0.57
N ASP A 486 7.60 -28.94 1.33
CA ASP A 486 7.89 -29.56 2.63
C ASP A 486 6.78 -29.25 3.65
N PHE A 487 6.16 -28.06 3.58
CA PHE A 487 4.93 -27.72 4.32
C PHE A 487 3.67 -28.39 3.78
N GLY A 488 3.75 -29.15 2.67
CA GLY A 488 2.62 -29.84 2.08
C GLY A 488 1.60 -28.92 1.41
N LEU A 489 2.01 -27.71 0.99
CA LEU A 489 1.14 -26.75 0.32
C LEU A 489 1.12 -26.91 -1.19
N VAL A 490 2.24 -27.30 -1.80
CA VAL A 490 2.36 -27.42 -3.27
C VAL A 490 2.96 -28.75 -3.69
N SER A 491 2.72 -29.12 -4.96
CA SER A 491 3.39 -30.23 -5.63
C SER A 491 4.66 -29.74 -6.32
N ARG A 492 5.83 -30.15 -5.84
CA ARG A 492 7.09 -29.80 -6.46
C ARG A 492 7.15 -30.17 -7.96
N LYS A 493 6.57 -31.32 -8.33
CA LYS A 493 6.47 -31.77 -9.73
C LYS A 493 5.70 -30.76 -10.59
N SER A 494 4.55 -30.28 -10.07
CA SER A 494 3.72 -29.28 -10.77
C SER A 494 4.45 -27.94 -10.90
N VAL A 495 5.16 -27.51 -9.85
CA VAL A 495 5.97 -26.28 -9.88
C VAL A 495 7.06 -26.36 -10.96
N MET A 496 7.81 -27.46 -11.02
CA MET A 496 8.85 -27.65 -12.03
C MET A 496 8.29 -27.68 -13.45
N ALA A 497 7.11 -28.29 -13.65
CA ALA A 497 6.45 -28.30 -14.94
C ALA A 497 6.02 -26.87 -15.36
N LEU A 498 5.52 -26.07 -14.40
CA LEU A 498 5.15 -24.67 -14.66
C LEU A 498 6.38 -23.79 -14.96
N LEU A 499 7.50 -23.98 -14.25
CA LEU A 499 8.77 -23.30 -14.53
C LEU A 499 9.26 -23.57 -15.95
N ASN A 500 9.27 -24.85 -16.37
CA ASN A 500 9.64 -25.26 -17.72
C ASN A 500 8.72 -24.64 -18.79
N ARG A 501 7.40 -24.59 -18.52
CA ARG A 501 6.43 -23.95 -19.41
C ARG A 501 6.71 -22.46 -19.58
N VAL A 502 6.90 -21.72 -18.47
CA VAL A 502 7.22 -20.28 -18.52
C VAL A 502 8.50 -20.02 -19.28
N SER A 503 9.56 -20.82 -19.02
CA SER A 503 10.86 -20.67 -19.67
C SER A 503 10.80 -20.92 -21.18
N ALA A 504 9.96 -21.85 -21.63
CA ALA A 504 9.82 -22.21 -23.04
C ALA A 504 8.87 -21.28 -23.81
N THR A 505 7.79 -20.80 -23.18
CA THR A 505 6.69 -20.11 -23.89
C THR A 505 6.59 -18.63 -23.59
N HIS A 506 7.18 -18.16 -22.50
CA HIS A 506 7.01 -16.80 -21.96
C HIS A 506 5.52 -16.40 -21.74
N GLU A 507 4.65 -17.38 -21.50
CA GLU A 507 3.21 -17.15 -21.35
C GLU A 507 2.89 -16.34 -20.11
N PHE A 508 2.15 -15.26 -20.26
CA PHE A 508 1.83 -14.32 -19.19
C PHE A 508 1.01 -14.97 -18.05
N SER A 509 -0.02 -15.77 -18.37
CA SER A 509 -0.86 -16.44 -17.36
C SER A 509 -0.04 -17.43 -16.52
N ALA A 510 0.81 -18.23 -17.17
CA ALA A 510 1.72 -19.15 -16.49
C ALA A 510 2.74 -18.41 -15.62
N THR A 511 3.26 -17.29 -16.11
CA THR A 511 4.18 -16.43 -15.36
C THR A 511 3.51 -15.87 -14.12
N SER A 512 2.29 -15.37 -14.22
CA SER A 512 1.54 -14.81 -13.08
C SER A 512 1.36 -15.84 -11.96
N ALA A 513 1.01 -17.07 -12.29
CA ALA A 513 0.91 -18.17 -11.33
C ALA A 513 2.26 -18.52 -10.70
N LEU A 514 3.32 -18.64 -11.52
CA LEU A 514 4.65 -19.00 -11.05
C LEU A 514 5.26 -17.91 -10.15
N VAL A 515 5.09 -16.64 -10.47
CA VAL A 515 5.61 -15.53 -9.67
C VAL A 515 4.98 -15.53 -8.28
N ARG A 516 3.67 -15.75 -8.16
CA ARG A 516 3.01 -15.90 -6.85
C ARG A 516 3.67 -16.99 -6.01
N PHE A 517 3.96 -18.14 -6.62
CA PHE A 517 4.66 -19.21 -5.95
C PHE A 517 6.09 -18.80 -5.56
N LEU A 518 6.88 -18.23 -6.47
CA LEU A 518 8.27 -17.86 -6.19
C LEU A 518 8.39 -16.84 -5.05
N TRP A 519 7.48 -15.86 -4.98
CA TRP A 519 7.44 -14.89 -3.88
C TRP A 519 7.04 -15.52 -2.55
N ALA A 520 6.08 -16.44 -2.56
CA ALA A 520 5.69 -17.20 -1.36
C ALA A 520 6.80 -18.14 -0.89
N GLU A 521 7.46 -18.85 -1.81
CA GLU A 521 8.61 -19.71 -1.49
C GLU A 521 9.76 -18.89 -0.89
N ARG A 522 10.11 -17.78 -1.52
CA ARG A 522 11.11 -16.83 -1.01
C ARG A 522 10.78 -16.32 0.39
N PHE A 523 9.51 -15.99 0.63
CA PHE A 523 9.04 -15.54 1.93
C PHE A 523 9.17 -16.63 2.99
N VAL A 524 8.72 -17.86 2.70
CA VAL A 524 8.75 -18.97 3.66
C VAL A 524 10.17 -19.37 4.01
N ARG A 525 11.11 -19.34 3.05
CA ARG A 525 12.53 -19.61 3.31
C ARG A 525 13.18 -18.65 4.31
N GLN A 526 12.68 -17.45 4.46
CA GLN A 526 13.19 -16.50 5.46
C GLN A 526 12.78 -16.86 6.90
N LEU A 527 11.83 -17.79 7.07
CA LEU A 527 11.31 -18.25 8.36
C LEU A 527 11.94 -19.59 8.78
N CYS A 528 12.53 -20.32 7.84
CA CYS A 528 13.26 -21.57 8.07
C CYS A 528 14.73 -21.29 8.36
#